data_72e60914808b2490eb375989e9a14dfb
#
_entry.id   72e60914808b2490eb375989e9a14dfb
#
_cell.length_a   1.000
_cell.length_b   1.000
_cell.length_c   1.000
_cell.angle_alpha   90.00
_cell.angle_beta   90.00
_cell.angle_gamma   90.00
#
_symmetry.space_group_name_H-M   'P 1'
#
loop_
_entity.id
_entity.type
_entity.pdbx_description
1 polymer ?
#
loop_
_entity_poly.entity_id
_entity_poly.type
_entity_poly.pdbx_seq_one_letter_code
_entity_poly.pdbx_strand_id
1 'polypeptide(L)' 'MSIVKLKISSYEINDAVMADKRSDTVSIPCDSDSEFCMQLDGWDEHTSIPATLDEKPVLLYRQRYDKENHHWLMRIA' A
#
# COMPACT_ATOMS: atom_id res chain seq x y z
N MET A 1 -6.65 -8.57 -11.78
CA MET A 1 -5.51 -8.04 -11.00
C MET A 1 -4.93 -6.83 -11.73
N SER A 2 -4.79 -5.72 -11.05
CA SER A 2 -4.33 -4.47 -11.66
C SER A 2 -3.10 -3.93 -10.93
N ILE A 3 -2.11 -3.50 -11.69
CA ILE A 3 -0.97 -2.79 -11.15
C ILE A 3 -1.31 -1.30 -11.13
N VAL A 4 -1.12 -0.66 -9.98
CA VAL A 4 -1.48 0.74 -9.80
C VAL A 4 -0.28 1.52 -9.29
N LYS A 5 -0.29 2.81 -9.54
CA LYS A 5 0.73 3.72 -9.02
C LYS A 5 0.27 4.29 -7.69
N LEU A 6 1.08 4.11 -6.66
CA LEU A 6 0.79 4.61 -5.34
C LEU A 6 1.89 5.58 -4.94
N LYS A 7 1.49 6.76 -4.52
CA LYS A 7 2.44 7.78 -4.08
C LYS A 7 2.11 8.16 -2.65
N ILE A 8 3.06 7.93 -1.76
CA ILE A 8 2.90 8.19 -0.32
C ILE A 8 4.07 9.03 0.14
N SER A 9 3.82 10.29 0.49
CA SER A 9 4.87 11.22 0.92
C SER A 9 5.98 11.28 -0.15
N SER A 10 7.21 10.90 0.21
CA SER A 10 8.34 10.88 -0.72
C SER A 10 8.51 9.54 -1.45
N TYR A 11 7.67 8.56 -1.17
CA TYR A 11 7.76 7.22 -1.76
C TYR A 11 6.88 7.11 -3.00
N GLU A 12 7.43 6.55 -4.06
CA GLU A 12 6.69 6.23 -5.27
C GLU A 12 6.70 4.72 -5.45
N ILE A 13 5.51 4.11 -5.42
CA ILE A 13 5.35 2.67 -5.56
C ILE A 13 4.64 2.43 -6.89
N ASN A 14 5.37 1.88 -7.86
CA ASN A 14 4.86 1.70 -9.22
C ASN A 14 4.35 0.28 -9.49
N ASP A 15 4.49 -0.60 -8.51
CA ASP A 15 4.13 -2.00 -8.65
C ASP A 15 3.14 -2.46 -7.57
N ALA A 16 2.40 -1.53 -6.98
CA ALA A 16 1.31 -1.87 -6.09
C ALA A 16 0.21 -2.60 -6.86
N VAL A 17 -0.42 -3.58 -6.22
CA VAL A 17 -1.37 -4.48 -6.89
C VAL A 17 -2.73 -4.41 -6.20
N MET A 18 -3.77 -4.25 -7.00
CA MET A 18 -5.16 -4.36 -6.53
C MET A 18 -5.81 -5.57 -7.22
N ALA A 19 -6.70 -6.25 -6.51
CA ALA A 19 -7.43 -7.39 -7.07
C ALA A 19 -8.27 -6.95 -8.27
N ASP A 20 -8.96 -5.81 -8.13
CA ASP A 20 -9.67 -5.16 -9.22
C ASP A 20 -9.88 -3.69 -8.87
N LYS A 21 -10.51 -2.92 -9.78
CA LYS A 21 -10.71 -1.48 -9.57
C LYS A 21 -11.70 -1.15 -8.44
N ARG A 22 -12.49 -2.13 -8.01
CA ARG A 22 -13.46 -1.97 -6.93
C ARG A 22 -12.93 -2.46 -5.60
N SER A 23 -11.74 -3.03 -5.59
CA SER A 23 -11.13 -3.51 -4.36
C SER A 23 -10.83 -2.35 -3.43
N ASP A 24 -11.03 -2.57 -2.14
CA ASP A 24 -10.63 -1.61 -1.11
C ASP A 24 -9.31 -1.99 -0.46
N THR A 25 -8.57 -2.91 -1.06
CA THR A 25 -7.28 -3.40 -0.56
C THR A 25 -6.22 -3.29 -1.65
N VAL A 26 -5.07 -2.75 -1.29
CA VAL A 26 -3.92 -2.68 -2.18
C VAL A 26 -2.74 -3.41 -1.54
N SER A 27 -1.99 -4.16 -2.35
CA SER A 27 -0.80 -4.90 -1.91
C SER A 27 0.46 -4.15 -2.32
N ILE A 28 1.38 -3.97 -1.38
CA ILE A 28 2.65 -3.28 -1.63
C ILE A 28 3.77 -4.31 -1.54
N PRO A 29 4.49 -4.56 -2.66
CA PRO A 29 5.58 -5.55 -2.65
C PRO A 29 6.77 -5.04 -1.82
N CYS A 30 7.16 -5.80 -0.81
CA CYS A 30 8.24 -5.39 0.08
C CYS A 30 9.63 -5.61 -0.53
N ASP A 31 9.75 -6.51 -1.49
CA ASP A 31 11.02 -6.72 -2.17
C ASP A 31 11.45 -5.51 -3.00
N SER A 32 10.49 -4.81 -3.58
CA SER A 32 10.74 -3.61 -4.37
C SER A 32 10.79 -2.34 -3.53
N ASP A 33 10.00 -2.29 -2.47
CA ASP A 33 9.81 -1.10 -1.66
C ASP A 33 10.14 -1.36 -0.19
N SER A 34 11.32 -1.91 0.05
CA SER A 34 11.73 -2.37 1.37
C SER A 34 11.77 -1.25 2.43
N GLU A 35 12.22 -0.07 2.07
CA GLU A 35 12.28 1.05 3.01
C GLU A 35 10.90 1.45 3.52
N PHE A 36 9.94 1.54 2.62
CA PHE A 36 8.58 1.87 3.00
C PHE A 36 7.96 0.76 3.85
N CYS A 37 8.20 -0.49 3.49
CA CYS A 37 7.67 -1.62 4.26
C CYS A 37 8.26 -1.68 5.67
N MET A 38 9.53 -1.31 5.83
CA MET A 38 10.12 -1.23 7.16
C MET A 38 9.45 -0.17 8.03
N GLN A 39 9.05 0.95 7.43
CA GLN A 39 8.32 1.98 8.17
C GLN A 39 6.93 1.52 8.56
N LEU A 40 6.29 0.71 7.71
CA LEU A 40 4.97 0.17 8.01
C LEU A 40 4.99 -0.76 9.22
N ASP A 41 6.09 -1.44 9.49
CA ASP A 41 6.21 -2.31 10.66
C ASP A 41 5.99 -1.56 11.97
N GLY A 42 6.38 -0.28 12.01
CA GLY A 42 6.18 0.58 13.19
C GLY A 42 4.95 1.46 13.12
N TRP A 43 4.13 1.30 12.09
CA TRP A 43 2.97 2.17 11.90
C TRP A 43 1.76 1.65 12.68
N ASP A 44 0.97 2.58 13.18
CA ASP A 44 -0.26 2.26 13.90
C ASP A 44 -1.37 1.90 12.90
N GLU A 45 -2.02 0.75 13.09
CA GLU A 45 -3.09 0.28 12.22
C GLU A 45 -4.33 1.17 12.23
N HIS A 46 -4.47 2.02 13.24
CA HIS A 46 -5.59 2.95 13.38
C HIS A 46 -5.31 4.32 12.81
N THR A 47 -4.08 4.58 12.35
CA THR A 47 -3.69 5.87 11.80
C THR A 47 -3.68 5.81 10.28
N SER A 48 -4.45 6.70 9.65
CA SER A 48 -4.50 6.76 8.19
C SER A 48 -3.21 7.34 7.61
N ILE A 49 -2.88 6.89 6.42
CA ILE A 49 -1.75 7.39 5.64
C ILE A 49 -2.32 8.07 4.40
N PRO A 50 -2.17 9.40 4.27
CA PRO A 50 -2.59 10.08 3.04
C PRO A 50 -1.73 9.60 1.86
N ALA A 51 -2.37 9.26 0.76
CA ALA A 51 -1.69 8.74 -0.42
C ALA A 51 -2.42 9.17 -1.68
N THR A 52 -1.77 8.98 -2.82
CA THR A 52 -2.38 9.19 -4.13
C THR A 52 -2.34 7.87 -4.88
N LEU A 53 -3.50 7.38 -5.27
CA LEU A 53 -3.66 6.15 -6.02
C LEU A 53 -4.07 6.49 -7.45
N ASP A 54 -3.19 6.27 -8.42
CA ASP A 54 -3.39 6.67 -9.81
C ASP A 54 -3.86 8.13 -9.91
N GLU A 55 -3.17 9.00 -9.17
CA GLU A 55 -3.41 10.45 -9.12
C GLU A 55 -4.68 10.86 -8.38
N LYS A 56 -5.36 9.92 -7.72
CA LYS A 56 -6.54 10.22 -6.90
C LYS A 56 -6.17 10.17 -5.43
N PRO A 57 -6.54 11.20 -4.63
CA PRO A 57 -6.22 11.17 -3.20
C PRO A 57 -7.03 10.11 -2.47
N VAL A 58 -6.35 9.33 -1.65
CA VAL A 58 -6.98 8.28 -0.84
C VAL A 58 -6.35 8.27 0.54
N LEU A 59 -7.02 7.60 1.48
CA LEU A 59 -6.47 7.32 2.80
C LEU A 59 -6.25 5.82 2.91
N LEU A 60 -5.06 5.45 3.38
CA LEU A 60 -4.71 4.05 3.55
C LEU A 60 -4.58 3.70 5.03
N TYR A 61 -5.01 2.50 5.37
CA TYR A 61 -4.81 1.95 6.70
C TYR A 61 -4.03 0.66 6.59
N ARG A 62 -3.04 0.47 7.48
CA ARG A 62 -2.29 -0.77 7.53
C ARG A 62 -3.21 -1.90 7.94
N GLN A 63 -3.26 -2.97 7.16
CA GLN A 63 -4.14 -4.10 7.42
C GLN A 63 -3.36 -5.30 7.96
N ARG A 64 -2.48 -5.88 7.15
CA ARG A 64 -1.66 -7.01 7.59
C ARG A 64 -0.48 -7.22 6.65
N TYR A 65 0.50 -7.99 7.11
CA TYR A 65 1.65 -8.39 6.30
C TYR A 65 1.46 -9.82 5.79
N ASP A 66 1.58 -9.99 4.48
CA ASP A 66 1.50 -11.30 3.84
C ASP A 66 2.91 -11.89 3.75
N LYS A 67 3.21 -12.83 4.62
CA LYS A 67 4.55 -13.44 4.69
C LYS A 67 4.87 -14.30 3.48
N GLU A 68 3.86 -14.91 2.87
CA GLU A 68 4.07 -15.80 1.72
C GLU A 68 4.52 -15.04 0.49
N ASN A 69 3.94 -13.89 0.27
CA ASN A 69 4.22 -13.07 -0.92
C ASN A 69 5.11 -11.86 -0.62
N HIS A 70 5.49 -11.65 0.64
CA HIS A 70 6.27 -10.49 1.07
C HIS A 70 5.61 -9.17 0.67
N HIS A 71 4.30 -9.07 0.94
CA HIS A 71 3.51 -7.87 0.64
C HIS A 71 2.88 -7.31 1.90
N TRP A 72 2.83 -5.99 2.00
CA TRP A 72 1.96 -5.32 2.97
C TRP A 72 0.61 -5.07 2.34
N LEU A 73 -0.45 -5.49 3.01
CA LEU A 73 -1.82 -5.23 2.59
C LEU A 73 -2.31 -3.98 3.28
N MET A 74 -2.80 -3.03 2.49
CA MET A 74 -3.32 -1.76 2.97
C MET A 74 -4.80 -1.65 2.60
N ARG A 75 -5.62 -1.13 3.51
CA ARG A 75 -7.02 -0.90 3.25
C ARG A 75 -7.23 0.54 2.79
N ILE A 76 -7.99 0.70 1.72
CA ILE A 76 -8.34 2.02 1.18
C ILE A 76 -9.65 2.47 1.83
N ALA A 77 -9.63 3.63 2.45
CA ALA A 77 -10.82 4.19 3.08
C ALA A 77 -11.50 5.21 2.16
#